data_a56b095fbbc5f85e1259eb9c8d7415e1
#
_entry.id   a56b095fbbc5f85e1259eb9c8d7415e1
#
_cell.length_a   1.000
_cell.length_b   1.000
_cell.length_c   1.000
_cell.angle_alpha   90.00
_cell.angle_beta   90.00
_cell.angle_gamma   90.00
#
_symmetry.space_group_name_H-M   'P 1'
#
loop_
_entity.id
_entity.type
_entity.pdbx_description
1 polymer ?
#
loop_
_entity_poly.entity_id
_entity_poly.type
_entity_poly.pdbx_seq_one_letter_code
_entity_poly.pdbx_strand_id
1 'polypeptide(L)'
;STVCPHAVIRPFILKPEDAQGLTTVDCKSAPGKRFLIAVSAEDCTGCGSCAEMCPAHGKALFMERAAGRMHQQGSGKNVKEAQFLRPYLEYSGACPGCGETPYAKMVTQLFGDHAIIANATGCSSIWGASVPSMPYVVDEKGRGPAWANSLFEDNAEFGYGMSVSMRTRREGIKTVVERLAKNPAFGGIANAWLKNRNT
;
A
#
# COMPACT_ATOMS: atom_id res chain seq x y z
N SER A 1 23.55 9.21 -2.63
CA SER A 1 23.19 7.90 -2.04
C SER A 1 23.43 7.85 -0.54
N THR A 2 24.49 8.49 -0.02
CA THR A 2 24.87 8.44 1.41
C THR A 2 23.81 9.00 2.36
N VAL A 3 22.97 9.91 1.92
CA VAL A 3 21.91 10.53 2.73
C VAL A 3 20.61 9.71 2.79
N CYS A 4 20.49 8.65 1.98
CA CYS A 4 19.31 7.82 2.01
C CYS A 4 19.41 6.77 3.13
N PRO A 5 18.59 6.84 4.20
CA PRO A 5 18.68 5.91 5.32
C PRO A 5 18.28 4.48 4.95
N HIS A 6 17.53 4.31 3.83
CA HIS A 6 17.05 3.01 3.37
C HIS A 6 17.85 2.44 2.19
N ALA A 7 18.94 3.13 1.79
CA ALA A 7 19.81 2.72 0.69
C ALA A 7 19.07 2.47 -0.65
N VAL A 8 17.96 3.14 -0.88
CA VAL A 8 17.18 3.04 -2.13
C VAL A 8 17.79 3.81 -3.30
N ILE A 9 18.70 4.75 -3.01
CA ILE A 9 19.44 5.50 -4.02
C ILE A 9 20.83 4.90 -4.14
N ARG A 10 21.11 4.22 -5.25
CA ARG A 10 22.36 3.47 -5.44
C ARG A 10 23.08 3.91 -6.71
N PRO A 11 24.40 4.18 -6.65
CA PRO A 11 25.22 4.39 -7.83
C PRO A 11 25.61 3.03 -8.43
N PHE A 12 25.59 2.96 -9.76
CA PHE A 12 26.04 1.79 -10.52
C PHE A 12 27.06 2.20 -11.56
N ILE A 13 28.05 1.34 -11.78
CA ILE A 13 29.00 1.43 -12.90
C ILE A 13 28.68 0.24 -13.81
N LEU A 14 28.21 0.54 -15.01
CA LEU A 14 27.74 -0.43 -15.98
C LEU A 14 28.70 -0.53 -17.15
N LYS A 15 28.75 -1.69 -17.81
CA LYS A 15 29.32 -1.78 -19.13
C LYS A 15 28.40 -1.09 -20.15
N PRO A 16 28.93 -0.59 -21.30
CA PRO A 16 28.09 0.07 -22.31
C PRO A 16 26.94 -0.81 -22.81
N GLU A 17 27.15 -2.13 -22.90
CA GLU A 17 26.16 -3.12 -23.31
C GLU A 17 24.98 -3.25 -22.33
N ASP A 18 25.27 -3.11 -21.02
CA ASP A 18 24.26 -3.17 -19.94
C ASP A 18 23.53 -1.84 -19.74
N ALA A 19 23.99 -0.78 -20.36
CA ALA A 19 23.45 0.57 -20.23
C ALA A 19 22.42 0.93 -21.32
N GLN A 20 22.10 0.02 -22.22
CA GLN A 20 21.17 0.25 -23.33
C GLN A 20 19.75 0.55 -22.79
N GLY A 21 19.15 1.63 -23.25
CA GLY A 21 17.82 2.06 -22.81
C GLY A 21 17.77 2.77 -21.44
N LEU A 22 18.91 2.91 -20.76
CA LEU A 22 19.02 3.61 -19.48
C LEU A 22 19.58 5.02 -19.65
N THR A 23 19.10 5.98 -18.87
CA THR A 23 19.68 7.32 -18.79
C THR A 23 20.97 7.27 -17.99
N THR A 24 22.11 7.28 -18.65
CA THR A 24 23.43 7.15 -18.04
C THR A 24 24.38 8.25 -18.51
N VAL A 25 25.43 8.49 -17.73
CA VAL A 25 26.54 9.39 -18.11
C VAL A 25 27.85 8.63 -18.13
N ASP A 26 28.89 9.23 -18.75
CA ASP A 26 30.23 8.61 -18.74
C ASP A 26 30.79 8.55 -17.32
N CYS A 27 31.37 7.41 -16.97
CA CYS A 27 31.94 7.23 -15.64
C CYS A 27 33.34 7.83 -15.58
N LYS A 28 33.51 8.96 -14.87
CA LYS A 28 34.81 9.62 -14.75
C LYS A 28 35.86 8.78 -14.01
N SER A 29 35.43 7.95 -13.05
CA SER A 29 36.29 7.08 -12.26
C SER A 29 36.66 5.76 -12.94
N ALA A 30 35.96 5.41 -14.04
CA ALA A 30 36.16 4.17 -14.79
C ALA A 30 35.97 4.48 -16.29
N PRO A 31 37.03 4.91 -17.00
CA PRO A 31 36.91 5.23 -18.43
C PRO A 31 36.37 4.05 -19.25
N GLY A 32 35.48 4.34 -20.20
CA GLY A 32 34.81 3.32 -21.02
C GLY A 32 33.61 2.63 -20.35
N LYS A 33 33.27 3.02 -19.13
CA LYS A 33 32.04 2.55 -18.45
C LYS A 33 31.00 3.68 -18.30
N ARG A 34 29.77 3.27 -18.09
CA ARG A 34 28.64 4.16 -17.88
C ARG A 34 28.31 4.27 -16.40
N PHE A 35 27.91 5.44 -15.96
CA PHE A 35 27.48 5.72 -14.59
C PHE A 35 25.98 5.99 -14.55
N LEU A 36 25.30 5.40 -13.57
CA LEU A 36 23.88 5.56 -13.31
C LEU A 36 23.63 5.72 -11.80
N ILE A 37 22.73 6.60 -11.44
CA ILE A 37 22.10 6.58 -10.12
C ILE A 37 20.70 6.01 -10.31
N ALA A 38 20.43 4.85 -9.73
CA ALA A 38 19.10 4.24 -9.71
C ALA A 38 18.43 4.49 -8.38
N VAL A 39 17.10 4.59 -8.42
CA VAL A 39 16.24 4.71 -7.25
C VAL A 39 15.28 3.54 -7.25
N SER A 40 15.30 2.74 -6.17
CA SER A 40 14.29 1.71 -5.92
C SER A 40 13.07 2.39 -5.29
N ALA A 41 12.12 2.78 -6.12
CA ALA A 41 10.95 3.52 -5.64
C ALA A 41 10.07 2.68 -4.69
N GLU A 42 10.09 1.37 -4.85
CA GLU A 42 9.32 0.41 -4.04
C GLU A 42 9.86 0.29 -2.60
N ASP A 43 11.16 0.50 -2.43
CA ASP A 43 11.83 0.46 -1.12
C ASP A 43 11.90 1.85 -0.46
N CYS A 44 11.39 2.88 -1.12
CA CYS A 44 11.44 4.25 -0.65
C CYS A 44 10.36 4.51 0.41
N THR A 45 10.78 4.94 1.61
CA THR A 45 9.87 5.28 2.71
C THR A 45 9.27 6.68 2.60
N GLY A 46 9.61 7.45 1.55
CA GLY A 46 9.08 8.80 1.37
C GLY A 46 9.58 9.85 2.37
N CYS A 47 10.66 9.58 3.13
CA CYS A 47 11.12 10.45 4.21
C CYS A 47 11.63 11.83 3.77
N GLY A 48 11.87 12.06 2.48
CA GLY A 48 12.29 13.35 1.93
C GLY A 48 13.76 13.75 2.15
N SER A 49 14.50 13.04 3.01
CA SER A 49 15.89 13.40 3.38
C SER A 49 16.82 13.58 2.18
N CYS A 50 16.66 12.77 1.14
CA CYS A 50 17.50 12.87 -0.07
C CYS A 50 17.23 14.15 -0.89
N ALA A 51 15.99 14.61 -0.93
CA ALA A 51 15.62 15.85 -1.61
C ALA A 51 16.06 17.08 -0.80
N GLU A 52 15.90 17.03 0.52
CA GLU A 52 16.28 18.13 1.42
C GLU A 52 17.80 18.33 1.44
N MET A 53 18.56 17.25 1.56
CA MET A 53 20.03 17.24 1.65
C MET A 53 20.72 17.17 0.27
N CYS A 54 19.99 17.37 -0.83
CA CYS A 54 20.58 17.29 -2.16
C CYS A 54 21.66 18.36 -2.35
N PRO A 55 22.93 17.99 -2.62
CA PRO A 55 24.03 18.94 -2.74
C PRO A 55 24.08 19.67 -4.09
N ALA A 56 23.23 19.28 -5.04
CA ALA A 56 23.20 19.90 -6.35
C ALA A 56 22.64 21.32 -6.30
N HIS A 57 23.26 22.24 -7.03
CA HIS A 57 22.69 23.58 -7.26
C HIS A 57 21.33 23.44 -7.95
N GLY A 58 20.28 23.92 -7.30
CA GLY A 58 18.90 23.80 -7.79
C GLY A 58 18.20 22.49 -7.44
N LYS A 59 18.75 21.69 -6.48
CA LYS A 59 18.19 20.40 -6.01
C LYS A 59 17.84 19.44 -7.16
N ALA A 60 18.73 18.51 -7.47
CA ALA A 60 18.53 17.49 -8.53
C ALA A 60 17.55 16.37 -8.12
N LEU A 61 17.20 16.27 -6.85
CA LEU A 61 16.26 15.30 -6.30
C LEU A 61 15.06 16.02 -5.70
N PHE A 62 13.88 15.56 -6.06
CA PHE A 62 12.62 16.04 -5.49
C PHE A 62 11.69 14.83 -5.25
N MET A 63 10.77 15.00 -4.32
CA MET A 63 9.79 13.97 -4.01
C MET A 63 8.61 14.08 -4.96
N GLU A 64 8.22 12.95 -5.55
CA GLU A 64 7.08 12.84 -6.44
C GLU A 64 6.22 11.66 -6.01
N ARG A 65 4.91 11.75 -6.17
CA ARG A 65 4.02 10.62 -5.90
C ARG A 65 4.29 9.50 -6.89
N ALA A 66 4.54 8.30 -6.40
CA ALA A 66 4.78 7.11 -7.21
C ALA A 66 3.55 6.65 -8.03
N ALA A 67 2.39 7.20 -7.77
CA ALA A 67 1.08 6.78 -8.30
C ALA A 67 0.95 6.73 -9.83
N GLY A 68 1.87 7.29 -10.59
CA GLY A 68 1.77 7.33 -12.07
C GLY A 68 2.62 6.31 -12.83
N ARG A 69 3.50 5.53 -12.17
CA ARG A 69 4.50 4.71 -12.86
C ARG A 69 4.50 3.21 -12.54
N MET A 70 3.67 2.74 -11.63
CA MET A 70 3.74 1.38 -11.10
C MET A 70 2.46 0.55 -11.31
N HIS A 71 1.81 0.68 -12.47
CA HIS A 71 0.69 -0.18 -12.79
C HIS A 71 1.09 -1.31 -13.75
N GLN A 72 1.84 -2.28 -13.26
CA GLN A 72 1.71 -3.62 -13.80
C GLN A 72 0.50 -4.26 -13.09
N GLN A 73 -0.58 -4.40 -13.81
CA GLN A 73 -1.79 -5.04 -13.29
C GLN A 73 -1.52 -6.53 -13.12
N GLY A 74 -1.22 -6.93 -11.87
CA GLY A 74 -1.27 -8.33 -11.48
C GLY A 74 -2.70 -8.81 -11.36
N SER A 75 -2.96 -10.09 -11.65
CA SER A 75 -4.30 -10.66 -11.51
C SER A 75 -4.69 -10.94 -10.05
N GLY A 76 -3.76 -10.85 -9.11
CA GLY A 76 -3.96 -11.15 -7.69
C GLY A 76 -4.27 -12.62 -7.39
N LYS A 77 -4.16 -13.52 -8.38
CA LYS A 77 -4.52 -14.93 -8.24
C LYS A 77 -3.55 -15.76 -7.40
N ASN A 78 -2.36 -15.28 -7.18
CA ASN A 78 -1.34 -15.92 -6.36
C ASN A 78 -0.46 -14.87 -5.68
N VAL A 79 0.34 -15.29 -4.69
CA VAL A 79 1.21 -14.40 -3.90
C VAL A 79 2.20 -13.61 -4.77
N LYS A 80 2.73 -14.22 -5.85
CA LYS A 80 3.65 -13.55 -6.77
C LYS A 80 2.95 -12.41 -7.53
N GLU A 81 1.76 -12.65 -8.04
CA GLU A 81 0.98 -11.65 -8.78
C GLU A 81 0.37 -10.57 -7.86
N ALA A 82 0.06 -10.93 -6.60
CA ALA A 82 -0.40 -9.97 -5.60
C ALA A 82 0.60 -8.83 -5.38
N GLN A 83 1.90 -9.07 -5.61
CA GLN A 83 2.93 -8.03 -5.49
C GLN A 83 2.82 -6.92 -6.52
N PHE A 84 2.09 -7.14 -7.62
CA PHE A 84 1.82 -6.12 -8.64
C PHE A 84 0.50 -5.36 -8.38
N LEU A 85 -0.28 -5.78 -7.40
CA LEU A 85 -1.46 -5.01 -6.96
C LEU A 85 -1.01 -3.77 -6.19
N ARG A 86 -1.79 -2.71 -6.27
CA ARG A 86 -1.55 -1.53 -5.45
C ARG A 86 -1.65 -1.88 -3.96
N PRO A 87 -0.62 -1.63 -3.16
CA PRO A 87 -0.74 -1.75 -1.71
C PRO A 87 -1.61 -0.62 -1.15
N TYR A 88 -2.39 -0.92 -0.12
CA TYR A 88 -3.06 0.11 0.67
C TYR A 88 -2.30 0.42 1.96
N LEU A 89 -1.03 0.02 2.01
CA LEU A 89 -0.05 0.38 3.02
C LEU A 89 1.22 0.84 2.30
N GLU A 90 1.55 2.11 2.43
CA GLU A 90 2.67 2.76 1.74
C GLU A 90 3.51 3.57 2.73
N TYR A 91 4.83 3.43 2.64
CA TYR A 91 5.79 4.27 3.36
C TYR A 91 5.59 4.27 4.89
N SER A 92 5.45 3.11 5.48
CA SER A 92 5.32 2.99 6.94
C SER A 92 6.58 3.49 7.66
N GLY A 93 6.40 4.08 8.84
CA GLY A 93 7.48 4.48 9.73
C GLY A 93 8.13 3.30 10.50
N ALA A 94 7.94 2.06 10.05
CA ALA A 94 8.52 0.89 10.68
C ALA A 94 10.05 0.87 10.55
N CYS A 95 10.69 0.10 11.43
CA CYS A 95 12.14 -0.07 11.41
C CYS A 95 12.63 -0.65 10.08
N PRO A 96 13.84 -0.30 9.62
CA PRO A 96 14.47 -0.95 8.48
C PRO A 96 14.54 -2.47 8.69
N GLY A 97 14.05 -3.25 7.71
CA GLY A 97 14.01 -4.71 7.82
C GLY A 97 12.91 -5.25 8.75
N CYS A 98 11.89 -4.46 9.07
CA CYS A 98 10.74 -4.91 9.84
C CYS A 98 10.12 -6.17 9.22
N GLY A 99 9.93 -7.24 10.03
CA GLY A 99 9.34 -8.49 9.57
C GLY A 99 7.81 -8.47 9.53
N GLU A 100 7.15 -7.44 10.08
CA GLU A 100 5.69 -7.34 10.18
C GLU A 100 5.07 -6.63 8.97
N THR A 101 5.65 -5.50 8.56
CA THR A 101 5.07 -4.65 7.51
C THR A 101 4.91 -5.31 6.15
N PRO A 102 5.76 -6.28 5.70
CA PRO A 102 5.53 -7.02 4.46
C PRO A 102 4.22 -7.81 4.46
N TYR A 103 3.84 -8.39 5.59
CA TYR A 103 2.58 -9.12 5.73
C TYR A 103 1.37 -8.17 5.74
N ALA A 104 1.46 -7.06 6.47
CA ALA A 104 0.42 -6.04 6.46
C ALA A 104 0.23 -5.46 5.04
N LYS A 105 1.31 -5.21 4.32
CA LYS A 105 1.28 -4.79 2.91
C LYS A 105 0.55 -5.82 2.05
N MET A 106 0.91 -7.11 2.14
CA MET A 106 0.31 -8.18 1.35
C MET A 106 -1.20 -8.33 1.64
N VAL A 107 -1.60 -8.30 2.91
CA VAL A 107 -3.01 -8.35 3.31
C VAL A 107 -3.78 -7.17 2.71
N THR A 108 -3.21 -5.97 2.76
CA THR A 108 -3.86 -4.79 2.18
C THR A 108 -3.89 -4.81 0.65
N GLN A 109 -2.91 -5.43 -0.02
CA GLN A 109 -2.96 -5.64 -1.48
C GLN A 109 -4.11 -6.55 -1.90
N LEU A 110 -4.45 -7.55 -1.09
CA LEU A 110 -5.50 -8.52 -1.40
C LEU A 110 -6.89 -8.05 -0.98
N PHE A 111 -7.01 -7.33 0.13
CA PHE A 111 -8.30 -7.07 0.78
C PHE A 111 -8.49 -5.60 1.18
N GLY A 112 -7.52 -4.72 0.93
CA GLY A 112 -7.46 -3.38 1.49
C GLY A 112 -8.64 -2.48 1.14
N ASP A 113 -9.26 -2.66 -0.02
CA ASP A 113 -10.40 -1.86 -0.48
C ASP A 113 -11.68 -2.10 0.34
N HIS A 114 -11.73 -3.16 1.15
CA HIS A 114 -12.87 -3.51 2.01
C HIS A 114 -12.46 -4.10 3.36
N ALA A 115 -11.20 -4.01 3.73
CA ALA A 115 -10.69 -4.51 5.00
C ALA A 115 -11.09 -3.62 6.19
N ILE A 116 -11.38 -4.25 7.31
CA ILE A 116 -11.51 -3.58 8.61
C ILE A 116 -10.47 -4.18 9.53
N ILE A 117 -9.58 -3.35 10.05
CA ILE A 117 -8.45 -3.74 10.87
C ILE A 117 -8.71 -3.33 12.31
N ALA A 118 -8.87 -4.32 13.18
CA ALA A 118 -8.83 -4.15 14.62
C ALA A 118 -7.39 -4.36 15.08
N ASN A 119 -6.73 -3.28 15.48
CA ASN A 119 -5.32 -3.28 15.84
C ASN A 119 -5.16 -3.25 17.36
N ALA A 120 -4.16 -3.96 17.87
CA ALA A 120 -3.74 -3.86 19.27
C ALA A 120 -2.63 -2.84 19.45
N THR A 121 -2.50 -2.25 20.61
CA THR A 121 -1.39 -1.36 20.95
C THR A 121 -0.07 -2.13 20.87
N GLY A 122 0.85 -1.63 20.05
CA GLY A 122 2.15 -2.24 19.79
C GLY A 122 2.86 -1.54 18.63
N CYS A 123 3.81 -2.20 17.97
CA CYS A 123 4.51 -1.64 16.82
C CYS A 123 3.55 -1.22 15.70
N SER A 124 2.52 -2.03 15.43
CA SER A 124 1.53 -1.74 14.39
C SER A 124 0.68 -0.50 14.67
N SER A 125 0.49 -0.10 15.93
CA SER A 125 -0.11 1.19 16.26
C SER A 125 0.87 2.35 16.08
N ILE A 126 2.15 2.13 16.32
CA ILE A 126 3.17 3.16 16.15
C ILE A 126 3.37 3.48 14.67
N TRP A 127 3.69 2.52 13.83
CA TRP A 127 3.89 2.77 12.41
C TRP A 127 2.57 2.93 11.64
N GLY A 128 1.44 2.45 12.18
CA GLY A 128 0.12 2.50 11.52
C GLY A 128 -0.70 3.76 11.82
N ALA A 129 -0.42 4.46 12.93
CA ALA A 129 -1.21 5.61 13.39
C ALA A 129 -0.40 6.87 13.69
N SER A 130 0.88 6.91 13.36
CA SER A 130 1.72 8.10 13.58
C SER A 130 1.33 9.23 12.63
N VAL A 131 0.49 10.15 13.12
CA VAL A 131 0.10 11.35 12.37
C VAL A 131 1.30 12.32 12.30
N PRO A 132 1.60 12.91 11.14
CA PRO A 132 0.86 12.87 9.86
C PRO A 132 1.23 11.70 8.93
N SER A 133 2.07 10.80 9.35
CA SER A 133 2.70 9.76 8.51
C SER A 133 1.92 8.44 8.51
N MET A 134 0.60 8.47 8.54
CA MET A 134 -0.21 7.25 8.45
C MET A 134 0.04 6.54 7.11
N PRO A 135 0.44 5.24 7.14
CA PRO A 135 0.80 4.52 5.93
C PRO A 135 -0.41 3.95 5.17
N TYR A 136 -1.57 3.85 5.81
CA TYR A 136 -2.78 3.36 5.15
C TYR A 136 -3.35 4.42 4.20
N VAL A 137 -3.62 4.00 2.97
CA VAL A 137 -4.08 4.88 1.89
C VAL A 137 -5.38 4.38 1.28
N VAL A 138 -6.02 5.22 0.48
CA VAL A 138 -7.23 4.88 -0.27
C VAL A 138 -6.97 4.86 -1.77
N ASP A 139 -7.81 4.15 -2.51
CA ASP A 139 -7.80 4.15 -3.97
C ASP A 139 -8.46 5.43 -4.54
N GLU A 140 -8.52 5.53 -5.87
CA GLU A 140 -9.13 6.66 -6.59
C GLU A 140 -10.64 6.79 -6.31
N LYS A 141 -11.27 5.73 -5.82
CA LYS A 141 -12.70 5.70 -5.44
C LYS A 141 -12.91 5.99 -3.95
N GLY A 142 -11.83 6.33 -3.22
CA GLY A 142 -11.88 6.59 -1.78
C GLY A 142 -12.03 5.32 -0.93
N ARG A 143 -11.74 4.13 -1.47
CA ARG A 143 -11.80 2.87 -0.74
C ARG A 143 -10.43 2.51 -0.19
N GLY A 144 -10.38 2.03 1.01
CA GLY A 144 -9.16 1.60 1.69
C GLY A 144 -9.49 0.99 3.04
N PRO A 145 -8.48 0.48 3.77
CA PRO A 145 -8.68 -0.13 5.08
C PRO A 145 -9.30 0.84 6.07
N ALA A 146 -10.35 0.41 6.76
CA ALA A 146 -10.77 1.06 7.99
C ALA A 146 -9.90 0.52 9.14
N TRP A 147 -9.23 1.41 9.86
CA TRP A 147 -8.31 1.03 10.92
C TRP A 147 -8.73 1.65 12.25
N ALA A 148 -8.74 0.85 13.29
CA ALA A 148 -9.00 1.31 14.65
C ALA A 148 -8.13 0.53 15.62
N ASN A 149 -7.68 1.21 16.69
CA ASN A 149 -6.82 0.65 17.72
C ASN A 149 -7.59 0.43 19.01
N SER A 150 -7.28 -0.68 19.69
CA SER A 150 -7.69 -0.95 21.05
C SER A 150 -6.48 -1.18 21.94
N LEU A 151 -6.71 -1.45 23.21
CA LEU A 151 -5.67 -1.93 24.10
C LEU A 151 -5.26 -3.36 23.73
N PHE A 152 -4.07 -3.76 24.12
CA PHE A 152 -3.58 -5.12 23.85
C PHE A 152 -4.46 -6.17 24.50
N GLU A 153 -4.95 -5.87 25.70
CA GLU A 153 -5.72 -6.78 26.55
C GLU A 153 -7.12 -7.10 26.01
N ASP A 154 -7.72 -6.17 25.24
CA ASP A 154 -9.11 -6.27 24.79
C ASP A 154 -9.27 -6.39 23.27
N ASN A 155 -8.16 -6.56 22.55
CA ASN A 155 -8.18 -6.52 21.09
C ASN A 155 -9.00 -7.66 20.45
N ALA A 156 -9.04 -8.83 21.08
CA ALA A 156 -9.82 -9.96 20.59
C ALA A 156 -11.32 -9.65 20.65
N GLU A 157 -11.79 -9.10 21.75
CA GLU A 157 -13.18 -8.68 21.96
C GLU A 157 -13.56 -7.53 21.06
N PHE A 158 -12.65 -6.56 20.88
CA PHE A 158 -12.84 -5.43 19.98
C PHE A 158 -13.02 -5.88 18.54
N GLY A 159 -12.12 -6.72 18.04
CA GLY A 159 -12.21 -7.29 16.69
C GLY A 159 -13.46 -8.17 16.49
N TYR A 160 -13.80 -8.98 17.50
CA TYR A 160 -15.02 -9.75 17.48
C TYR A 160 -16.27 -8.86 17.43
N GLY A 161 -16.32 -7.81 18.25
CA GLY A 161 -17.41 -6.83 18.25
C GLY A 161 -17.60 -6.16 16.89
N MET A 162 -16.51 -5.78 16.22
CA MET A 162 -16.57 -5.27 14.85
C MET A 162 -17.16 -6.29 13.87
N SER A 163 -16.73 -7.55 13.95
CA SER A 163 -17.23 -8.64 13.10
C SER A 163 -18.72 -8.89 13.30
N VAL A 164 -19.17 -8.95 14.58
CA VAL A 164 -20.59 -9.10 14.92
C VAL A 164 -21.40 -7.93 14.42
N SER A 165 -20.95 -6.70 14.62
CA SER A 165 -21.63 -5.49 14.14
C SER A 165 -21.84 -5.52 12.63
N MET A 166 -20.80 -5.84 11.86
CA MET A 166 -20.89 -5.94 10.40
C MET A 166 -21.84 -7.04 9.96
N ARG A 167 -21.81 -8.20 10.61
CA ARG A 167 -22.72 -9.32 10.31
C ARG A 167 -24.17 -8.92 10.57
N THR A 168 -24.45 -8.33 11.73
CA THR A 168 -25.80 -7.88 12.09
C THR A 168 -26.34 -6.86 11.11
N ARG A 169 -25.51 -5.88 10.69
CA ARG A 169 -25.90 -4.91 9.67
C ARG A 169 -26.20 -5.57 8.33
N ARG A 170 -25.37 -6.53 7.88
CA ARG A 170 -25.60 -7.27 6.63
C ARG A 170 -26.89 -8.09 6.68
N GLU A 171 -27.21 -8.74 7.78
CA GLU A 171 -28.47 -9.47 7.94
C GLU A 171 -29.68 -8.53 7.99
N GLY A 172 -29.55 -7.38 8.62
CA GLY A 172 -30.59 -6.33 8.59
C GLY A 172 -30.88 -5.85 7.16
N ILE A 173 -29.82 -5.57 6.37
CA ILE A 173 -29.97 -5.20 4.96
C ILE A 173 -30.64 -6.34 4.19
N LYS A 174 -30.22 -7.58 4.38
CA LYS A 174 -30.86 -8.76 3.75
C LYS A 174 -32.36 -8.80 3.99
N THR A 175 -32.78 -8.64 5.23
CA THR A 175 -34.20 -8.66 5.60
C THR A 175 -34.99 -7.56 4.86
N VAL A 176 -34.39 -6.38 4.69
CA VAL A 176 -35.01 -5.28 3.93
C VAL A 176 -35.11 -5.64 2.43
N VAL A 177 -34.02 -6.16 1.87
CA VAL A 177 -33.94 -6.52 0.45
C VAL A 177 -34.90 -7.69 0.13
N GLU A 178 -35.06 -8.67 1.01
CA GLU A 178 -36.03 -9.76 0.87
C GLU A 178 -37.49 -9.24 0.82
N ARG A 179 -37.77 -8.18 1.58
CA ARG A 179 -39.09 -7.51 1.49
C ARG A 179 -39.25 -6.76 0.18
N LEU A 180 -38.21 -6.06 -0.29
CA LEU A 180 -38.21 -5.35 -1.57
C LEU A 180 -38.29 -6.29 -2.77
N ALA A 181 -37.75 -7.51 -2.66
CA ALA A 181 -37.85 -8.53 -3.69
C ALA A 181 -39.30 -8.93 -4.06
N LYS A 182 -40.22 -8.71 -3.12
CA LYS A 182 -41.69 -8.95 -3.36
C LYS A 182 -42.39 -7.79 -4.07
N ASN A 183 -41.70 -6.66 -4.22
CA ASN A 183 -42.27 -5.49 -4.90
C ASN A 183 -41.96 -5.56 -6.40
N PRO A 184 -42.96 -5.47 -7.31
CA PRO A 184 -42.71 -5.54 -8.74
C PRO A 184 -41.71 -4.53 -9.29
N ALA A 185 -41.65 -3.33 -8.70
CA ALA A 185 -40.74 -2.26 -9.14
C ALA A 185 -39.27 -2.54 -8.79
N PHE A 186 -38.99 -3.28 -7.73
CA PHE A 186 -37.62 -3.49 -7.20
C PHE A 186 -37.17 -4.95 -7.25
N GLY A 187 -38.09 -5.88 -7.54
CA GLY A 187 -37.87 -7.33 -7.44
C GLY A 187 -36.65 -7.80 -8.25
N GLY A 188 -36.43 -7.28 -9.45
CA GLY A 188 -35.31 -7.66 -10.30
C GLY A 188 -33.96 -7.32 -9.66
N ILE A 189 -33.80 -6.09 -9.20
CA ILE A 189 -32.54 -5.61 -8.55
C ILE A 189 -32.34 -6.30 -7.22
N ALA A 190 -33.38 -6.45 -6.42
CA ALA A 190 -33.33 -7.10 -5.11
C ALA A 190 -32.90 -8.57 -5.22
N ASN A 191 -33.48 -9.33 -6.15
CA ASN A 191 -33.11 -10.73 -6.38
C ASN A 191 -31.68 -10.87 -6.91
N ALA A 192 -31.22 -9.98 -7.80
CA ALA A 192 -29.83 -9.96 -8.27
C ALA A 192 -28.87 -9.70 -7.11
N TRP A 193 -29.19 -8.77 -6.21
CA TRP A 193 -28.37 -8.51 -5.03
C TRP A 193 -28.34 -9.72 -4.07
N LEU A 194 -29.48 -10.34 -3.79
CA LEU A 194 -29.56 -11.53 -2.93
C LEU A 194 -28.72 -12.69 -3.47
N LYS A 195 -28.66 -12.86 -4.78
CA LYS A 195 -27.87 -13.90 -5.44
C LYS A 195 -26.36 -13.63 -5.31
N ASN A 196 -25.92 -12.38 -5.40
CA ASN A 196 -24.51 -11.99 -5.49
C ASN A 196 -23.91 -11.48 -4.17
N ARG A 197 -24.66 -11.48 -3.07
CA ARG A 197 -24.24 -10.87 -1.78
C ARG A 197 -23.06 -11.55 -1.09
N ASN A 198 -22.71 -12.77 -1.46
CA ASN A 198 -21.63 -13.55 -0.89
C ASN A 198 -20.43 -13.70 -1.86
N THR A 199 -20.47 -13.04 -3.00
CA THR A 199 -19.39 -12.90 -3.95
C THR A 199 -18.70 -11.57 -3.77
#